data_24fcf19b77a2d38bdb57b65771351d43
#
_entry.id   24fcf19b77a2d38bdb57b65771351d43
#
_cell.length_a   1.000
_cell.length_b   1.000
_cell.length_c   1.000
_cell.angle_alpha   90.00
_cell.angle_beta   90.00
_cell.angle_gamma   90.00
#
_symmetry.space_group_name_H-M   'P 1'
#
loop_
_entity.id
_entity.type
_entity.pdbx_description
1 polymer ?
#
loop_
_entity_poly.entity_id
_entity_poly.type
_entity_poly.pdbx_seq_one_letter_code
_entity_poly.pdbx_strand_id
1 'polypeptide(L)'
;MKKKSYVILILTLFCFSVNTNIDGQGIGLVDVRYDEKIITVGGADADIPGFTSGAIQIALDAIKTRGGGTVKLNPGVYDITGPVRIPDNTALTGSGKTTILKKCDGFRTSYIIDADYGMLKVHVKDPSGFKKGMGIQLYDNEHNQGWDVTTAMITDIKDNVIYFDNPTVYDYIAENEGTITNGCSIIEAVGVANVKIAVLVVEGNKKSNDYINGCRGGGVYIHKSKDCLVENVKVNEFNGDSFSWQITERITVRGCEVSNGDGLGFHPGTGSDHSIVENCISHHNKGDGIFLCWRVQNGIFRNNISYSNSENGISIGHKDTDNIFENNHLYENGFQGVLFRDENEENSGHRNTFINNIIENNGFKQEASGFYIGGNTHDITITNNTIRSTGKGNQTSAIFIGKNSSKITATGNKISGSKEIIYEKK
;
A
#
# COMPACT_ATOMS: atom_id res chain seq x y z
N MET A 1 -24.69 17.38 -53.99
CA MET A 1 -25.07 17.29 -52.56
C MET A 1 -24.99 15.85 -52.14
N LYS A 2 -23.91 15.42 -51.43
CA LYS A 2 -23.75 14.05 -50.89
C LYS A 2 -23.96 14.13 -49.37
N LYS A 3 -25.03 13.48 -48.90
CA LYS A 3 -25.29 13.32 -47.43
C LYS A 3 -24.32 12.31 -46.87
N LYS A 4 -23.54 12.69 -45.87
CA LYS A 4 -22.74 11.77 -45.01
C LYS A 4 -23.63 11.30 -43.87
N SER A 5 -23.90 10.01 -43.81
CA SER A 5 -24.53 9.33 -42.67
C SER A 5 -23.43 8.99 -41.65
N TYR A 6 -23.62 9.44 -40.40
CA TYR A 6 -22.81 8.99 -39.27
C TYR A 6 -23.49 7.81 -38.63
N VAL A 7 -22.78 6.68 -38.52
CA VAL A 7 -23.19 5.50 -37.76
C VAL A 7 -22.70 5.70 -36.35
N ILE A 8 -23.62 5.83 -35.41
CA ILE A 8 -23.33 5.82 -33.97
C ILE A 8 -23.33 4.37 -33.53
N LEU A 9 -22.16 3.88 -33.13
CA LEU A 9 -21.99 2.53 -32.56
C LEU A 9 -22.30 2.62 -31.06
N ILE A 10 -23.48 2.15 -30.64
CA ILE A 10 -23.85 2.00 -29.25
C ILE A 10 -23.24 0.68 -28.75
N LEU A 11 -22.21 0.74 -27.91
CA LEU A 11 -21.70 -0.42 -27.19
C LEU A 11 -22.62 -0.71 -26.01
N THR A 12 -23.45 -1.75 -26.18
CA THR A 12 -24.26 -2.30 -25.08
C THR A 12 -23.35 -3.22 -24.24
N LEU A 13 -23.00 -2.81 -23.04
CA LEU A 13 -22.38 -3.68 -22.04
C LEU A 13 -23.44 -4.70 -21.55
N PHE A 14 -23.25 -5.96 -21.92
CA PHE A 14 -23.98 -7.06 -21.29
C PHE A 14 -23.31 -7.40 -19.96
N CYS A 15 -23.92 -7.01 -18.86
CA CYS A 15 -23.61 -7.55 -17.54
C CYS A 15 -24.21 -8.96 -17.46
N PHE A 16 -23.38 -9.99 -17.53
CA PHE A 16 -23.75 -11.33 -17.09
C PHE A 16 -23.61 -11.40 -15.57
N SER A 17 -24.73 -11.36 -14.86
CA SER A 17 -24.78 -11.73 -13.45
C SER A 17 -24.72 -13.25 -13.33
N VAL A 18 -23.59 -13.80 -12.97
CA VAL A 18 -23.50 -15.18 -12.49
C VAL A 18 -23.75 -15.13 -10.99
N ASN A 19 -24.97 -15.53 -10.59
CA ASN A 19 -25.29 -15.82 -9.20
C ASN A 19 -24.57 -17.13 -8.81
N THR A 20 -23.41 -16.99 -8.18
CA THR A 20 -22.86 -18.06 -7.34
C THR A 20 -23.22 -17.73 -5.91
N ASN A 21 -24.19 -18.43 -5.33
CA ASN A 21 -24.40 -18.48 -3.90
C ASN A 21 -23.15 -19.11 -3.26
N ILE A 22 -22.24 -18.28 -2.78
CA ILE A 22 -21.24 -18.68 -1.80
C ILE A 22 -21.87 -18.30 -0.46
N ASP A 23 -22.34 -19.31 0.28
CA ASP A 23 -22.68 -19.19 1.69
C ASP A 23 -21.38 -18.97 2.47
N GLY A 24 -20.90 -17.75 2.48
CA GLY A 24 -19.82 -17.24 3.29
C GLY A 24 -20.33 -15.99 3.98
N GLN A 25 -20.10 -15.87 5.26
CA GLN A 25 -20.46 -14.73 6.07
C GLN A 25 -20.14 -13.44 5.32
N GLY A 26 -21.17 -12.69 4.91
CA GLY A 26 -21.02 -11.50 4.09
C GLY A 26 -20.14 -10.48 4.82
N ILE A 27 -18.92 -10.30 4.31
CA ILE A 27 -18.10 -9.13 4.66
C ILE A 27 -18.85 -7.95 4.06
N GLY A 28 -19.68 -7.28 4.87
CA GLY A 28 -20.39 -6.09 4.45
C GLY A 28 -19.40 -5.01 4.07
N LEU A 29 -19.58 -4.40 2.90
CA LEU A 29 -18.87 -3.18 2.54
C LEU A 29 -19.06 -2.17 3.67
N VAL A 30 -17.96 -1.59 4.14
CA VAL A 30 -17.99 -0.54 5.16
C VAL A 30 -18.68 0.69 4.56
N ASP A 31 -19.97 0.89 4.89
CA ASP A 31 -20.70 2.12 4.55
C ASP A 31 -20.53 3.11 5.71
N VAL A 32 -19.42 3.82 5.70
CA VAL A 32 -19.13 4.82 6.73
C VAL A 32 -19.94 6.07 6.43
N ARG A 33 -20.98 6.32 7.22
CA ARG A 33 -21.77 7.56 7.15
C ARG A 33 -21.08 8.62 8.00
N TYR A 34 -20.71 9.71 7.36
CA TYR A 34 -20.16 10.88 8.02
C TYR A 34 -21.27 11.91 8.23
N ASP A 35 -21.36 12.45 9.44
CA ASP A 35 -22.29 13.53 9.77
C ASP A 35 -22.06 14.73 8.85
N GLU A 36 -23.09 15.56 8.59
CA GLU A 36 -23.06 16.69 7.62
C GLU A 36 -22.06 17.81 7.97
N LYS A 37 -21.26 17.65 9.02
CA LYS A 37 -20.23 18.61 9.41
C LYS A 37 -19.08 18.59 8.39
N ILE A 38 -18.97 19.65 7.63
CA ILE A 38 -17.89 19.82 6.64
C ILE A 38 -17.02 21.01 7.05
N ILE A 39 -15.69 20.83 6.94
CA ILE A 39 -14.71 21.92 6.97
C ILE A 39 -13.93 21.88 5.66
N THR A 40 -13.89 23.00 4.95
CA THR A 40 -13.15 23.15 3.70
C THR A 40 -11.75 23.68 3.95
N VAL A 41 -10.77 23.18 3.18
CA VAL A 41 -9.35 23.60 3.26
C VAL A 41 -8.86 23.99 1.88
N GLY A 42 -8.03 25.03 1.77
CA GLY A 42 -7.41 25.44 0.51
C GLY A 42 -7.42 26.93 0.28
N GLY A 43 -7.94 27.38 -0.85
CA GLY A 43 -7.93 28.79 -1.27
C GLY A 43 -8.59 29.76 -0.28
N ALA A 44 -8.58 31.04 -0.63
CA ALA A 44 -9.03 32.13 0.25
C ALA A 44 -10.49 32.01 0.73
N ASP A 45 -11.33 31.33 -0.04
CA ASP A 45 -12.76 31.14 0.26
C ASP A 45 -13.05 29.86 1.08
N ALA A 46 -12.00 29.11 1.48
CA ALA A 46 -12.15 27.93 2.34
C ALA A 46 -12.28 28.34 3.82
N ASP A 47 -12.92 27.48 4.63
CA ASP A 47 -13.01 27.68 6.09
C ASP A 47 -11.61 27.80 6.72
N ILE A 48 -10.66 27.00 6.23
CA ILE A 48 -9.25 27.06 6.61
C ILE A 48 -8.42 27.37 5.34
N PRO A 49 -7.98 28.61 5.16
CA PRO A 49 -7.15 28.97 4.01
C PRO A 49 -5.74 28.38 4.13
N GLY A 50 -5.14 28.06 2.94
CA GLY A 50 -3.77 27.57 2.84
C GLY A 50 -3.67 26.15 2.28
N PHE A 51 -2.59 25.93 1.52
CA PHE A 51 -2.28 24.68 0.86
C PHE A 51 -1.09 24.00 1.52
N THR A 52 -1.25 23.60 2.80
CA THR A 52 -0.19 22.97 3.60
C THR A 52 -0.73 21.82 4.45
N SER A 53 0.15 20.92 4.88
CA SER A 53 -0.19 19.89 5.86
C SER A 53 -0.74 20.49 7.16
N GLY A 54 -0.22 21.64 7.60
CA GLY A 54 -0.70 22.35 8.78
C GLY A 54 -2.15 22.83 8.64
N ALA A 55 -2.53 23.39 7.49
CA ALA A 55 -3.92 23.82 7.25
C ALA A 55 -4.89 22.62 7.26
N ILE A 56 -4.49 21.50 6.67
CA ILE A 56 -5.28 20.25 6.71
C ILE A 56 -5.42 19.76 8.16
N GLN A 57 -4.32 19.76 8.94
CA GLN A 57 -4.33 19.27 10.30
C GLN A 57 -5.21 20.12 11.23
N ILE A 58 -5.21 21.45 11.07
CA ILE A 58 -6.12 22.35 11.80
C ILE A 58 -7.59 21.96 11.55
N ALA A 59 -7.97 21.68 10.30
CA ALA A 59 -9.31 21.23 9.97
C ALA A 59 -9.66 19.87 10.59
N LEU A 60 -8.73 18.92 10.56
CA LEU A 60 -8.88 17.59 11.15
C LEU A 60 -8.99 17.66 12.67
N ASP A 61 -8.21 18.50 13.33
CA ASP A 61 -8.29 18.71 14.77
C ASP A 61 -9.64 19.36 15.18
N ALA A 62 -10.11 20.32 14.39
CA ALA A 62 -11.41 20.93 14.61
C ALA A 62 -12.58 19.93 14.42
N ILE A 63 -12.53 19.07 13.40
CA ILE A 63 -13.53 18.00 13.18
C ILE A 63 -13.49 16.98 14.33
N LYS A 64 -12.29 16.61 14.80
CA LYS A 64 -12.13 15.71 15.95
C LYS A 64 -12.88 16.19 17.18
N THR A 65 -12.81 17.49 17.51
CA THR A 65 -13.52 18.06 18.67
C THR A 65 -15.05 18.01 18.54
N ARG A 66 -15.55 17.82 17.33
CA ARG A 66 -16.99 17.70 17.01
C ARG A 66 -17.46 16.23 16.95
N GLY A 67 -16.56 15.28 17.25
CA GLY A 67 -16.86 13.84 17.20
C GLY A 67 -16.74 13.20 15.80
N GLY A 68 -16.20 13.93 14.83
CA GLY A 68 -16.02 13.47 13.44
C GLY A 68 -16.75 14.34 12.41
N GLY A 69 -16.63 13.97 11.14
CA GLY A 69 -17.23 14.69 10.00
C GLY A 69 -16.32 14.64 8.77
N THR A 70 -16.43 15.61 7.87
CA THR A 70 -15.70 15.66 6.61
C THR A 70 -14.75 16.86 6.54
N VAL A 71 -13.49 16.61 6.24
CA VAL A 71 -12.55 17.63 5.78
C VAL A 71 -12.46 17.54 4.26
N LYS A 72 -12.89 18.60 3.57
CA LYS A 72 -12.89 18.68 2.11
C LYS A 72 -11.78 19.58 1.63
N LEU A 73 -10.86 19.01 0.86
CA LEU A 73 -9.74 19.72 0.25
C LEU A 73 -10.18 20.32 -1.09
N ASN A 74 -10.07 21.63 -1.23
CA ASN A 74 -10.28 22.31 -2.50
C ASN A 74 -9.17 21.93 -3.50
N PRO A 75 -9.40 22.10 -4.81
CA PRO A 75 -8.37 21.92 -5.81
C PRO A 75 -7.11 22.75 -5.51
N GLY A 76 -5.94 22.15 -5.60
CA GLY A 76 -4.65 22.79 -5.34
C GLY A 76 -3.54 21.77 -5.02
N VAL A 77 -2.31 22.27 -4.95
CA VAL A 77 -1.15 21.50 -4.52
C VAL A 77 -0.84 21.86 -3.07
N TYR A 78 -0.97 20.88 -2.19
CA TYR A 78 -0.72 21.00 -0.75
C TYR A 78 0.72 20.59 -0.44
N ASP A 79 1.49 21.48 0.18
CA ASP A 79 2.85 21.17 0.63
C ASP A 79 2.83 20.38 1.94
N ILE A 80 3.33 19.13 1.89
CA ILE A 80 3.28 18.19 3.00
C ILE A 80 4.66 18.07 3.63
N THR A 81 4.83 18.71 4.77
CA THR A 81 6.07 18.71 5.57
C THR A 81 6.02 17.72 6.74
N GLY A 82 4.82 17.32 7.14
CA GLY A 82 4.56 16.30 8.17
C GLY A 82 3.31 15.52 7.84
N PRO A 83 3.09 14.36 8.48
CA PRO A 83 1.95 13.50 8.19
C PRO A 83 0.63 14.19 8.50
N VAL A 84 -0.33 14.03 7.60
CA VAL A 84 -1.73 14.40 7.81
C VAL A 84 -2.38 13.28 8.62
N ARG A 85 -2.62 13.50 9.92
CA ARG A 85 -3.14 12.49 10.87
C ARG A 85 -4.65 12.57 10.98
N ILE A 86 -5.34 11.56 10.50
CA ILE A 86 -6.80 11.53 10.43
C ILE A 86 -7.36 10.94 11.74
N PRO A 87 -8.28 11.63 12.45
CA PRO A 87 -8.92 11.10 13.64
C PRO A 87 -10.09 10.15 13.34
N ASP A 88 -10.63 9.51 14.38
CA ASP A 88 -11.82 8.66 14.29
C ASP A 88 -13.00 9.36 13.60
N ASN A 89 -13.87 8.57 12.97
CA ASN A 89 -15.13 9.01 12.38
C ASN A 89 -14.98 10.17 11.39
N THR A 90 -13.87 10.22 10.66
CA THR A 90 -13.52 11.37 9.81
C THR A 90 -13.27 10.96 8.37
N ALA A 91 -13.83 11.75 7.44
CA ALA A 91 -13.49 11.68 6.02
C ALA A 91 -12.53 12.81 5.63
N LEU A 92 -11.44 12.46 4.94
CA LEU A 92 -10.59 13.38 4.20
C LEU A 92 -10.88 13.20 2.71
N THR A 93 -11.43 14.20 2.05
CA THR A 93 -11.82 14.10 0.63
C THR A 93 -11.23 15.23 -0.20
N GLY A 94 -10.81 14.92 -1.41
CA GLY A 94 -10.36 15.91 -2.38
C GLY A 94 -11.31 16.08 -3.56
N SER A 95 -10.78 16.59 -4.67
CA SER A 95 -11.48 16.84 -5.94
C SER A 95 -10.83 16.10 -7.12
N GLY A 96 -10.38 14.87 -6.89
CA GLY A 96 -9.68 14.02 -7.86
C GLY A 96 -8.26 14.51 -8.16
N LYS A 97 -7.87 14.42 -9.41
CA LYS A 97 -6.53 14.77 -9.89
C LYS A 97 -6.12 16.24 -9.68
N THR A 98 -7.04 17.09 -9.30
CA THR A 98 -6.78 18.51 -9.04
C THR A 98 -6.46 18.81 -7.56
N THR A 99 -6.61 17.84 -6.67
CA THR A 99 -6.18 17.93 -5.26
C THR A 99 -4.95 17.06 -5.07
N ILE A 100 -3.79 17.67 -4.89
CA ILE A 100 -2.48 17.00 -4.85
C ILE A 100 -1.83 17.27 -3.50
N LEU A 101 -1.55 16.21 -2.74
CA LEU A 101 -0.75 16.26 -1.53
C LEU A 101 0.70 15.91 -1.92
N LYS A 102 1.56 16.91 -1.98
CA LYS A 102 2.95 16.75 -2.44
C LYS A 102 3.91 16.80 -1.27
N LYS A 103 4.73 15.76 -1.10
CA LYS A 103 5.79 15.73 -0.10
C LYS A 103 6.85 16.80 -0.39
N CYS A 104 7.29 17.51 0.63
CA CYS A 104 8.40 18.48 0.53
C CYS A 104 9.73 17.79 0.19
N ASP A 105 10.77 18.57 -0.08
CA ASP A 105 12.11 18.04 -0.28
C ASP A 105 12.70 17.45 1.00
N GLY A 106 13.58 16.46 0.84
CA GLY A 106 14.19 15.71 1.91
C GLY A 106 15.30 16.49 2.65
N PHE A 107 15.39 16.26 3.94
CA PHE A 107 16.47 16.72 4.80
C PHE A 107 17.03 15.54 5.59
N ARG A 108 18.32 15.54 5.83
CA ARG A 108 18.98 14.55 6.67
C ARG A 108 20.15 15.16 7.45
N THR A 109 20.38 14.64 8.64
CA THR A 109 21.57 14.95 9.44
C THR A 109 21.93 13.76 10.32
N SER A 110 23.19 13.72 10.79
CA SER A 110 23.67 12.65 11.67
C SER A 110 23.48 13.02 13.14
N TYR A 111 23.45 12.01 14.00
CA TYR A 111 23.49 12.19 15.45
C TYR A 111 24.86 12.68 15.92
N ILE A 112 24.90 13.37 17.07
CA ILE A 112 26.11 13.72 17.81
C ILE A 112 26.41 12.66 18.86
N ILE A 113 25.37 12.15 19.50
CA ILE A 113 25.40 11.06 20.49
C ILE A 113 24.28 10.08 20.18
N ASP A 114 24.33 8.90 20.75
CA ASP A 114 23.34 7.85 20.56
C ASP A 114 21.92 8.32 20.93
N ALA A 115 20.95 7.78 20.22
CA ALA A 115 19.53 7.97 20.51
C ALA A 115 19.00 6.66 21.13
N ASP A 116 19.08 6.53 22.44
CA ASP A 116 18.73 5.34 23.17
C ASP A 116 17.24 5.01 23.08
N TYR A 117 16.88 3.76 23.27
CA TYR A 117 15.50 3.26 23.32
C TYR A 117 14.64 4.07 24.29
N GLY A 118 13.44 4.43 23.85
CA GLY A 118 12.48 5.16 24.65
C GLY A 118 12.71 6.68 24.75
N MET A 119 13.73 7.22 24.07
CA MET A 119 14.00 8.66 24.04
C MET A 119 12.97 9.40 23.18
N LEU A 120 12.64 10.63 23.58
CA LEU A 120 11.79 11.59 22.86
C LEU A 120 12.57 12.77 22.30
N LYS A 121 13.88 12.62 22.16
CA LYS A 121 14.80 13.63 21.62
C LYS A 121 16.04 12.98 21.03
N VAL A 122 16.69 13.71 20.14
CA VAL A 122 17.98 13.34 19.56
C VAL A 122 18.87 14.58 19.43
N HIS A 123 20.16 14.41 19.65
CA HIS A 123 21.17 15.42 19.44
C HIS A 123 21.76 15.29 18.04
N VAL A 124 21.68 16.33 17.21
CA VAL A 124 22.04 16.28 15.79
C VAL A 124 23.13 17.28 15.43
N LYS A 125 23.86 17.00 14.36
CA LYS A 125 24.94 17.88 13.88
C LYS A 125 24.39 19.19 13.30
N ASP A 126 23.29 19.12 12.56
CA ASP A 126 22.65 20.27 11.90
C ASP A 126 21.12 20.15 11.93
N PRO A 127 20.42 20.92 12.76
CA PRO A 127 18.96 20.93 12.80
C PRO A 127 18.33 21.91 11.80
N SER A 128 19.08 22.67 11.02
CA SER A 128 18.60 23.85 10.26
C SER A 128 17.53 23.51 9.21
N GLY A 129 17.51 22.29 8.68
CA GLY A 129 16.49 21.81 7.74
C GLY A 129 15.15 21.44 8.40
N PHE A 130 15.13 21.25 9.72
CA PHE A 130 13.98 20.74 10.46
C PHE A 130 13.16 21.87 11.08
N LYS A 131 11.85 21.64 11.22
CA LYS A 131 10.90 22.57 11.84
C LYS A 131 9.88 21.80 12.67
N LYS A 132 9.34 22.44 13.70
CA LYS A 132 8.23 21.94 14.47
C LYS A 132 7.05 21.55 13.56
N GLY A 133 6.47 20.38 13.79
CA GLY A 133 5.39 19.82 12.98
C GLY A 133 5.85 19.01 11.76
N MET A 134 7.15 18.95 11.48
CA MET A 134 7.66 18.04 10.45
C MET A 134 7.62 16.58 10.93
N GLY A 135 7.32 15.67 10.02
CA GLY A 135 7.52 14.24 10.24
C GLY A 135 8.99 13.88 10.09
N ILE A 136 9.44 12.93 10.88
CA ILE A 136 10.82 12.43 10.88
C ILE A 136 10.89 10.93 10.94
N GLN A 137 12.03 10.41 10.46
CA GLN A 137 12.46 9.02 10.59
C GLN A 137 13.86 9.00 11.24
N LEU A 138 14.02 8.09 12.23
CA LEU A 138 15.27 7.84 12.94
C LEU A 138 15.71 6.39 12.70
N TYR A 139 17.00 6.19 12.41
CA TYR A 139 17.60 4.89 12.16
C TYR A 139 19.13 4.94 12.24
N ASP A 140 19.79 3.81 12.21
CA ASP A 140 21.22 3.62 11.98
C ASP A 140 21.45 2.47 10.97
N ASN A 141 22.70 2.12 10.67
CA ASN A 141 22.99 1.08 9.68
C ASN A 141 22.54 -0.34 10.08
N GLU A 142 22.36 -0.62 11.36
CA GLU A 142 21.87 -1.92 11.84
C GLU A 142 20.35 -1.95 11.95
N HIS A 143 19.73 -0.81 12.29
CA HIS A 143 18.29 -0.68 12.55
C HIS A 143 17.64 0.28 11.55
N ASN A 144 17.63 -0.12 10.27
CA ASN A 144 17.11 0.72 9.16
C ASN A 144 15.96 0.07 8.37
N GLN A 145 15.42 -1.07 8.84
CA GLN A 145 14.40 -1.82 8.14
C GLN A 145 13.25 -2.24 9.07
N GLY A 146 12.11 -2.56 8.44
CA GLY A 146 10.96 -3.14 9.12
C GLY A 146 10.49 -2.29 10.30
N TRP A 147 10.29 -2.95 11.44
CA TRP A 147 9.84 -2.34 12.68
C TRP A 147 10.96 -1.65 13.48
N ASP A 148 12.19 -1.73 13.04
CA ASP A 148 13.35 -1.21 13.76
C ASP A 148 13.54 0.31 13.59
N VAL A 149 12.88 0.90 12.62
CA VAL A 149 12.90 2.34 12.35
C VAL A 149 11.91 3.06 13.25
N THR A 150 12.26 4.23 13.78
CA THR A 150 11.33 5.12 14.48
C THR A 150 10.79 6.19 13.53
N THR A 151 9.48 6.39 13.51
CA THR A 151 8.83 7.54 12.86
C THR A 151 8.11 8.38 13.91
N ALA A 152 8.22 9.69 13.80
CA ALA A 152 7.67 10.63 14.78
C ALA A 152 7.38 11.99 14.13
N MET A 153 6.82 12.91 14.90
CA MET A 153 6.64 14.31 14.50
C MET A 153 7.40 15.23 15.46
N ILE A 154 8.10 16.20 14.93
CA ILE A 154 8.87 17.19 15.72
C ILE A 154 7.93 18.04 16.57
N THR A 155 8.15 18.04 17.86
CA THR A 155 7.40 18.86 18.83
C THR A 155 8.10 20.15 19.20
N ASP A 156 9.44 20.17 19.22
CA ASP A 156 10.26 21.34 19.51
C ASP A 156 11.69 21.14 18.97
N ILE A 157 12.42 22.25 18.79
CA ILE A 157 13.85 22.26 18.45
C ILE A 157 14.53 23.30 19.33
N LYS A 158 15.58 22.89 20.06
CA LYS A 158 16.39 23.79 20.90
C LYS A 158 17.86 23.51 20.66
N ASP A 159 18.57 24.50 20.20
CA ASP A 159 19.97 24.35 19.78
C ASP A 159 20.11 23.16 18.81
N ASN A 160 20.95 22.19 19.10
CA ASN A 160 21.14 20.97 18.31
C ASN A 160 20.29 19.79 18.77
N VAL A 161 19.19 20.02 19.51
CA VAL A 161 18.29 18.97 20.02
C VAL A 161 16.95 19.05 19.33
N ILE A 162 16.55 17.96 18.69
CA ILE A 162 15.21 17.77 18.11
C ILE A 162 14.39 16.94 19.06
N TYR A 163 13.24 17.46 19.51
CA TYR A 163 12.24 16.76 20.34
C TYR A 163 11.10 16.27 19.47
N PHE A 164 10.52 15.10 19.79
CA PHE A 164 9.48 14.48 18.99
C PHE A 164 8.45 13.73 19.85
N ASP A 165 7.33 13.31 19.25
CA ASP A 165 6.13 12.82 19.95
C ASP A 165 6.05 11.31 20.12
N ASN A 166 6.93 10.53 19.47
CA ASN A 166 6.91 9.06 19.52
C ASN A 166 8.29 8.54 19.93
N PRO A 167 8.43 7.74 20.99
CA PRO A 167 9.74 7.33 21.49
C PRO A 167 10.49 6.46 20.48
N THR A 168 11.82 6.52 20.56
CA THR A 168 12.72 5.62 19.82
C THR A 168 12.41 4.15 20.15
N VAL A 169 12.38 3.31 19.13
CA VAL A 169 12.05 1.86 19.27
C VAL A 169 13.28 0.98 19.38
N TYR A 170 14.47 1.57 19.18
CA TYR A 170 15.78 0.94 19.32
C TYR A 170 16.80 1.93 19.86
N ASP A 171 17.97 1.39 20.28
CA ASP A 171 19.17 2.18 20.52
C ASP A 171 19.84 2.44 19.17
N TYR A 172 19.78 3.67 18.68
CA TYR A 172 20.44 4.07 17.42
C TYR A 172 21.79 4.68 17.73
N ILE A 173 22.84 4.04 17.23
CA ILE A 173 24.21 4.36 17.57
C ILE A 173 24.79 5.43 16.61
N ALA A 174 25.31 6.52 17.17
CA ALA A 174 25.85 7.63 16.40
C ALA A 174 27.07 7.20 15.54
N GLU A 175 27.96 6.36 16.09
CA GLU A 175 29.12 5.81 15.39
C GLU A 175 28.74 4.83 14.27
N ASN A 176 27.52 4.27 14.31
CA ASN A 176 26.95 3.39 13.30
C ASN A 176 26.11 4.16 12.26
N GLU A 177 26.53 5.38 11.92
CA GLU A 177 25.84 6.27 11.00
C GLU A 177 24.41 6.66 11.43
N GLY A 178 24.18 6.79 12.73
CA GLY A 178 22.90 7.25 13.28
C GLY A 178 22.39 8.50 12.56
N THR A 179 21.21 8.40 11.97
CA THR A 179 20.66 9.37 11.02
C THR A 179 19.22 9.73 11.35
N ILE A 180 18.89 11.01 11.25
CA ILE A 180 17.51 11.53 11.22
C ILE A 180 17.23 12.14 9.85
N THR A 181 16.08 11.84 9.29
CA THR A 181 15.57 12.43 8.05
C THR A 181 14.18 12.99 8.26
N ASN A 182 13.65 13.79 7.32
CA ASN A 182 12.23 14.15 7.31
C ASN A 182 11.36 13.06 6.62
N GLY A 183 11.75 11.79 6.77
CA GLY A 183 10.98 10.63 6.32
C GLY A 183 9.67 10.51 7.12
N CYS A 184 8.53 10.54 6.43
CA CYS A 184 7.22 10.32 7.03
C CYS A 184 6.21 9.91 5.97
N SER A 185 5.08 9.37 6.42
CA SER A 185 3.89 9.19 5.59
C SER A 185 3.33 10.54 5.14
N ILE A 186 2.55 10.54 4.08
CA ILE A 186 1.80 11.73 3.67
C ILE A 186 0.45 11.76 4.38
N ILE A 187 -0.25 10.65 4.43
CA ILE A 187 -1.51 10.50 5.17
C ILE A 187 -1.38 9.36 6.17
N GLU A 188 -1.78 9.58 7.41
CA GLU A 188 -1.77 8.58 8.47
C GLU A 188 -3.14 8.43 9.12
N ALA A 189 -3.54 7.16 9.35
CA ALA A 189 -4.66 6.77 10.18
C ALA A 189 -4.14 5.75 11.21
N VAL A 190 -3.84 6.19 12.43
CA VAL A 190 -3.16 5.38 13.44
C VAL A 190 -4.01 5.27 14.70
N GLY A 191 -4.39 4.04 15.08
CA GLY A 191 -5.20 3.76 16.28
C GLY A 191 -6.63 4.30 16.18
N VAL A 192 -7.21 4.33 14.99
CA VAL A 192 -8.50 4.96 14.69
C VAL A 192 -9.48 4.00 14.02
N ALA A 193 -10.75 4.37 14.03
CA ALA A 193 -11.82 3.64 13.34
C ALA A 193 -12.71 4.57 12.52
N ASN A 194 -13.43 3.99 11.54
CA ASN A 194 -14.39 4.69 10.70
C ASN A 194 -13.76 5.89 9.96
N VAL A 195 -12.65 5.66 9.28
CA VAL A 195 -11.92 6.68 8.51
C VAL A 195 -12.17 6.49 7.03
N LYS A 196 -12.37 7.59 6.32
CA LYS A 196 -12.41 7.60 4.86
C LYS A 196 -11.34 8.53 4.28
N ILE A 197 -10.58 8.05 3.29
CA ILE A 197 -9.64 8.83 2.48
C ILE A 197 -10.07 8.70 1.02
N ALA A 198 -10.37 9.82 0.36
CA ALA A 198 -10.97 9.68 -0.96
C ALA A 198 -10.65 10.82 -1.94
N VAL A 199 -10.62 10.46 -3.21
CA VAL A 199 -10.70 11.38 -4.37
C VAL A 199 -9.58 12.42 -4.37
N LEU A 200 -8.32 11.99 -4.21
CA LEU A 200 -7.14 12.86 -4.20
C LEU A 200 -5.89 12.15 -4.77
N VAL A 201 -4.85 12.93 -4.99
CA VAL A 201 -3.54 12.47 -5.45
C VAL A 201 -2.49 12.71 -4.36
N VAL A 202 -1.62 11.73 -4.15
CA VAL A 202 -0.43 11.79 -3.31
C VAL A 202 0.80 11.73 -4.22
N GLU A 203 1.65 12.76 -4.17
CA GLU A 203 2.93 12.84 -4.88
C GLU A 203 4.09 12.73 -3.89
N GLY A 204 4.81 11.62 -3.95
CA GLY A 204 5.80 11.23 -2.94
C GLY A 204 7.15 11.95 -3.02
N ASN A 205 7.48 12.58 -4.16
CA ASN A 205 8.76 13.28 -4.36
C ASN A 205 10.00 12.43 -4.00
N LYS A 206 9.99 11.17 -4.43
CA LYS A 206 11.00 10.15 -4.07
C LYS A 206 12.44 10.52 -4.41
N LYS A 207 12.64 11.35 -5.45
CA LYS A 207 13.98 11.78 -5.87
C LYS A 207 14.69 12.64 -4.84
N SER A 208 13.94 13.33 -3.99
CA SER A 208 14.43 14.23 -2.95
C SER A 208 14.28 13.67 -1.54
N ASN A 209 13.79 12.45 -1.37
CA ASN A 209 13.50 11.88 -0.05
C ASN A 209 14.17 10.51 0.14
N ASP A 210 14.68 10.26 1.34
CA ASP A 210 15.19 8.96 1.73
C ASP A 210 14.08 7.92 1.81
N TYR A 211 14.42 6.65 1.61
CA TYR A 211 13.49 5.53 1.68
C TYR A 211 12.83 5.42 3.05
N ILE A 212 11.53 5.17 3.08
CA ILE A 212 10.79 4.83 4.30
C ILE A 212 10.18 3.43 4.17
N ASN A 213 10.41 2.57 5.17
CA ASN A 213 9.90 1.22 5.17
C ASN A 213 8.39 1.16 5.45
N GLY A 214 7.67 0.31 4.73
CA GLY A 214 6.22 0.16 4.81
C GLY A 214 5.68 -0.31 6.16
N CYS A 215 6.50 -0.89 7.03
CA CYS A 215 6.10 -1.17 8.42
C CYS A 215 5.91 0.11 9.25
N ARG A 216 6.54 1.21 8.85
CA ARG A 216 6.57 2.48 9.60
C ARG A 216 5.98 3.66 8.85
N GLY A 217 5.65 3.51 7.57
CA GLY A 217 5.08 4.59 6.79
C GLY A 217 4.65 4.16 5.39
N GLY A 218 4.02 5.07 4.67
CA GLY A 218 3.54 4.89 3.32
C GLY A 218 3.04 6.20 2.72
N GLY A 219 2.79 6.24 1.44
CA GLY A 219 2.05 7.36 0.85
C GLY A 219 0.71 7.54 1.57
N VAL A 220 0.00 6.43 1.77
CA VAL A 220 -1.11 6.29 2.73
C VAL A 220 -0.75 5.18 3.71
N TYR A 221 -0.75 5.47 5.00
CA TYR A 221 -0.38 4.55 6.07
C TYR A 221 -1.52 4.40 7.08
N ILE A 222 -1.95 3.15 7.32
CA ILE A 222 -3.00 2.82 8.29
C ILE A 222 -2.43 1.80 9.30
N HIS A 223 -2.49 2.11 10.58
CA HIS A 223 -1.89 1.25 11.60
C HIS A 223 -2.77 1.12 12.84
N LYS A 224 -2.92 -0.11 13.33
CA LYS A 224 -3.76 -0.42 14.52
C LYS A 224 -5.18 0.17 14.42
N SER A 225 -5.77 0.10 13.24
CA SER A 225 -7.03 0.76 12.88
C SER A 225 -8.02 -0.24 12.29
N LYS A 226 -9.28 0.14 12.25
CA LYS A 226 -10.35 -0.72 11.72
C LYS A 226 -11.43 0.09 10.99
N ASP A 227 -12.18 -0.61 10.13
CA ASP A 227 -13.33 -0.04 9.42
C ASP A 227 -12.94 1.21 8.61
N CYS A 228 -11.80 1.15 7.89
CA CYS A 228 -11.32 2.26 7.08
C CYS A 228 -11.55 2.01 5.58
N LEU A 229 -11.89 3.07 4.88
CA LEU A 229 -12.10 3.08 3.43
C LEU A 229 -11.12 4.03 2.74
N VAL A 230 -10.35 3.51 1.78
CA VAL A 230 -9.56 4.33 0.87
C VAL A 230 -10.10 4.14 -0.54
N GLU A 231 -10.61 5.20 -1.16
CA GLU A 231 -11.22 5.09 -2.49
C GLU A 231 -10.82 6.19 -3.47
N ASN A 232 -10.57 5.79 -4.72
CA ASN A 232 -10.21 6.73 -5.79
C ASN A 232 -9.02 7.64 -5.42
N VAL A 233 -8.03 7.08 -4.75
CA VAL A 233 -6.78 7.74 -4.38
C VAL A 233 -5.68 7.25 -5.31
N LYS A 234 -4.89 8.18 -5.82
CA LYS A 234 -3.69 7.87 -6.60
C LYS A 234 -2.45 8.22 -5.79
N VAL A 235 -1.50 7.27 -5.67
CA VAL A 235 -0.16 7.52 -5.10
C VAL A 235 0.88 7.34 -6.18
N ASN A 236 1.70 8.35 -6.40
CA ASN A 236 2.74 8.37 -7.40
C ASN A 236 4.08 8.78 -6.80
N GLU A 237 5.17 8.15 -7.27
CA GLU A 237 6.55 8.48 -6.90
C GLU A 237 6.80 8.60 -5.38
N PHE A 238 6.23 7.69 -4.57
CA PHE A 238 6.50 7.66 -3.14
C PHE A 238 7.88 7.00 -2.87
N ASN A 239 8.58 7.53 -1.87
CA ASN A 239 9.93 7.08 -1.48
C ASN A 239 9.93 5.84 -0.56
N GLY A 240 9.02 4.94 -0.78
CA GLY A 240 8.77 3.71 -0.04
C GLY A 240 7.53 3.03 -0.57
N ASP A 241 6.77 2.35 0.30
CA ASP A 241 5.53 1.67 -0.08
C ASP A 241 4.40 2.67 -0.31
N SER A 242 3.71 2.53 -1.43
CA SER A 242 2.67 3.49 -1.82
C SER A 242 1.48 3.47 -0.86
N PHE A 243 0.93 2.28 -0.59
CA PHE A 243 -0.10 2.03 0.43
C PHE A 243 0.39 0.97 1.39
N SER A 244 0.36 1.25 2.69
CA SER A 244 0.63 0.26 3.72
C SER A 244 -0.41 0.30 4.82
N TRP A 245 -0.89 -0.87 5.25
CA TRP A 245 -1.75 -1.01 6.42
C TRP A 245 -1.32 -2.20 7.26
N GLN A 246 -1.13 -1.96 8.57
CA GLN A 246 -0.49 -2.88 9.49
C GLN A 246 -1.33 -3.05 10.76
N ILE A 247 -1.53 -4.27 11.22
CA ILE A 247 -2.30 -4.60 12.42
C ILE A 247 -3.71 -4.00 12.34
N THR A 248 -4.44 -4.35 11.28
CA THR A 248 -5.71 -3.71 10.94
C THR A 248 -6.83 -4.73 10.76
N GLU A 249 -8.06 -4.26 10.82
CA GLU A 249 -9.24 -5.09 10.61
C GLU A 249 -10.23 -4.37 9.69
N ARG A 250 -10.74 -5.06 8.66
CA ARG A 250 -11.72 -4.55 7.70
C ARG A 250 -11.31 -3.24 7.01
N ILE A 251 -10.15 -3.27 6.38
CA ILE A 251 -9.71 -2.16 5.51
C ILE A 251 -10.20 -2.42 4.09
N THR A 252 -10.89 -1.44 3.51
CA THR A 252 -11.29 -1.48 2.10
C THR A 252 -10.48 -0.48 1.28
N VAL A 253 -9.80 -0.96 0.24
CA VAL A 253 -9.08 -0.14 -0.75
C VAL A 253 -9.71 -0.40 -2.11
N ARG A 254 -10.31 0.63 -2.73
CA ARG A 254 -10.98 0.45 -4.01
C ARG A 254 -10.76 1.59 -5.00
N GLY A 255 -10.64 1.23 -6.29
CA GLY A 255 -10.49 2.21 -7.37
C GLY A 255 -9.21 3.06 -7.24
N CYS A 256 -8.21 2.56 -6.52
CA CYS A 256 -6.96 3.24 -6.26
C CYS A 256 -5.89 2.87 -7.29
N GLU A 257 -4.96 3.79 -7.54
CA GLU A 257 -3.81 3.56 -8.42
C GLU A 257 -2.51 3.89 -7.67
N VAL A 258 -1.54 2.99 -7.77
CA VAL A 258 -0.21 3.19 -7.19
C VAL A 258 0.86 2.98 -8.24
N SER A 259 1.80 3.91 -8.34
CA SER A 259 2.79 3.86 -9.40
C SER A 259 4.12 4.50 -9.04
N ASN A 260 5.18 3.97 -9.67
CA ASN A 260 6.52 4.54 -9.62
C ASN A 260 7.09 4.68 -8.19
N GLY A 261 6.61 3.90 -7.21
CA GLY A 261 7.12 3.88 -5.84
C GLY A 261 8.51 3.23 -5.75
N ASP A 262 9.27 3.60 -4.71
CA ASP A 262 10.57 2.97 -4.43
C ASP A 262 10.44 1.68 -3.61
N GLY A 263 9.27 1.36 -3.11
CA GLY A 263 8.92 0.14 -2.40
C GLY A 263 7.80 -0.63 -3.09
N LEU A 264 6.92 -1.20 -2.28
CA LEU A 264 5.77 -2.01 -2.67
C LEU A 264 4.61 -1.14 -3.16
N GLY A 265 3.75 -1.69 -4.00
CA GLY A 265 2.52 -1.03 -4.42
C GLY A 265 1.49 -1.00 -3.30
N PHE A 266 0.76 -2.10 -3.12
CA PHE A 266 -0.16 -2.32 -1.99
C PHE A 266 0.46 -3.29 -1.01
N HIS A 267 0.56 -2.89 0.26
CA HIS A 267 1.19 -3.64 1.32
C HIS A 267 0.20 -3.88 2.48
N PRO A 268 -0.76 -4.82 2.34
CA PRO A 268 -1.42 -5.41 3.50
C PRO A 268 -0.35 -6.11 4.35
N GLY A 269 -0.19 -5.67 5.59
CA GLY A 269 0.93 -6.10 6.40
C GLY A 269 0.50 -6.67 7.75
N THR A 270 1.46 -6.89 8.56
CA THR A 270 1.45 -7.61 9.83
C THR A 270 0.09 -7.67 10.54
N GLY A 271 -0.56 -8.85 10.51
CA GLY A 271 -1.81 -9.08 11.23
C GLY A 271 -3.02 -8.32 10.69
N SER A 272 -3.04 -7.98 9.40
CA SER A 272 -4.20 -7.37 8.77
C SER A 272 -5.23 -8.44 8.41
N ASP A 273 -6.45 -8.26 8.88
CA ASP A 273 -7.53 -9.23 8.74
C ASP A 273 -8.74 -8.64 8.01
N HIS A 274 -9.43 -9.45 7.19
CA HIS A 274 -10.61 -9.06 6.43
C HIS A 274 -10.43 -7.81 5.56
N SER A 275 -9.27 -7.67 4.91
CA SER A 275 -9.02 -6.59 3.95
C SER A 275 -9.72 -6.86 2.61
N ILE A 276 -10.27 -5.81 1.98
CA ILE A 276 -10.79 -5.84 0.62
C ILE A 276 -9.96 -4.90 -0.25
N VAL A 277 -9.35 -5.44 -1.31
CA VAL A 277 -8.65 -4.66 -2.33
C VAL A 277 -9.32 -4.91 -3.67
N GLU A 278 -9.98 -3.91 -4.22
CA GLU A 278 -10.80 -4.11 -5.42
C GLU A 278 -10.69 -2.97 -6.45
N ASN A 279 -10.69 -3.36 -7.72
CA ASN A 279 -10.63 -2.42 -8.84
C ASN A 279 -9.42 -1.46 -8.77
N CYS A 280 -8.30 -1.94 -8.23
CA CYS A 280 -7.08 -1.17 -8.02
C CYS A 280 -6.02 -1.48 -9.10
N ILE A 281 -5.10 -0.53 -9.31
CA ILE A 281 -4.00 -0.67 -10.27
C ILE A 281 -2.68 -0.43 -9.55
N SER A 282 -1.73 -1.38 -9.69
CA SER A 282 -0.36 -1.28 -9.16
C SER A 282 0.65 -1.47 -10.26
N HIS A 283 1.50 -0.48 -10.54
CA HIS A 283 2.46 -0.60 -11.64
C HIS A 283 3.74 0.22 -11.48
N HIS A 284 4.82 -0.25 -12.11
CA HIS A 284 6.12 0.42 -12.16
C HIS A 284 6.73 0.72 -10.77
N ASN A 285 6.35 -0.05 -9.75
CA ASN A 285 6.96 0.05 -8.43
C ASN A 285 8.27 -0.77 -8.39
N LYS A 286 9.20 -0.41 -7.51
CA LYS A 286 10.47 -1.17 -7.36
C LYS A 286 10.29 -2.51 -6.67
N GLY A 287 9.27 -2.66 -5.83
CA GLY A 287 8.89 -3.91 -5.18
C GLY A 287 7.77 -4.65 -5.92
N ASP A 288 7.05 -5.48 -5.17
CA ASP A 288 5.88 -6.22 -5.63
C ASP A 288 4.68 -5.29 -5.88
N GLY A 289 3.80 -5.70 -6.77
CA GLY A 289 2.56 -4.98 -7.02
C GLY A 289 1.59 -5.04 -5.83
N ILE A 290 1.38 -6.23 -5.30
CA ILE A 290 0.61 -6.50 -4.06
C ILE A 290 1.45 -7.45 -3.20
N PHE A 291 1.79 -7.04 -2.00
CA PHE A 291 2.64 -7.82 -1.09
C PHE A 291 1.92 -8.08 0.23
N LEU A 292 1.52 -9.32 0.46
CA LEU A 292 1.03 -9.76 1.76
C LEU A 292 2.25 -10.00 2.67
N CYS A 293 2.31 -9.25 3.77
CA CYS A 293 3.52 -9.28 4.61
C CYS A 293 3.49 -10.45 5.62
N TRP A 294 2.86 -10.27 6.77
CA TRP A 294 2.84 -11.28 7.82
C TRP A 294 1.45 -11.40 8.42
N ARG A 295 0.86 -12.59 8.37
CA ARG A 295 -0.45 -12.92 8.94
C ARG A 295 -1.59 -12.06 8.36
N VAL A 296 -1.58 -11.90 7.05
CA VAL A 296 -2.70 -11.31 6.31
C VAL A 296 -3.71 -12.42 6.04
N GLN A 297 -4.90 -12.28 6.62
CA GLN A 297 -5.88 -13.36 6.62
C GLN A 297 -7.27 -12.89 6.18
N ASN A 298 -8.05 -13.83 5.63
CA ASN A 298 -9.43 -13.62 5.24
C ASN A 298 -9.65 -12.43 4.28
N GLY A 299 -8.61 -12.05 3.53
CA GLY A 299 -8.65 -10.94 2.57
C GLY A 299 -9.30 -11.31 1.25
N ILE A 300 -9.91 -10.33 0.58
CA ILE A 300 -10.46 -10.44 -0.77
C ILE A 300 -9.74 -9.45 -1.68
N PHE A 301 -9.06 -9.97 -2.70
CA PHE A 301 -8.31 -9.21 -3.69
C PHE A 301 -8.96 -9.45 -5.05
N ARG A 302 -9.74 -8.51 -5.57
CA ARG A 302 -10.51 -8.75 -6.78
C ARG A 302 -10.49 -7.62 -7.81
N ASN A 303 -10.55 -8.02 -9.09
CA ASN A 303 -10.57 -7.09 -10.22
C ASN A 303 -9.39 -6.10 -10.23
N ASN A 304 -8.24 -6.49 -9.67
CA ASN A 304 -7.06 -5.64 -9.63
C ASN A 304 -6.15 -5.89 -10.84
N ILE A 305 -5.38 -4.88 -11.19
CA ILE A 305 -4.37 -4.95 -12.24
C ILE A 305 -3.00 -4.70 -11.59
N SER A 306 -2.07 -5.65 -11.75
CA SER A 306 -0.69 -5.51 -11.27
C SER A 306 0.28 -5.78 -12.41
N TYR A 307 1.00 -4.74 -12.87
CA TYR A 307 1.85 -4.87 -14.04
C TYR A 307 3.13 -4.03 -13.98
N SER A 308 4.14 -4.49 -14.68
CA SER A 308 5.44 -3.79 -14.81
C SER A 308 6.06 -3.38 -13.46
N ASN A 309 5.73 -4.09 -12.38
CA ASN A 309 6.43 -3.95 -11.12
C ASN A 309 7.78 -4.66 -11.21
N SER A 310 8.77 -4.16 -10.50
CA SER A 310 10.14 -4.69 -10.63
C SER A 310 10.32 -6.08 -10.03
N GLU A 311 9.41 -6.49 -9.15
CA GLU A 311 9.39 -7.82 -8.55
C GLU A 311 8.14 -8.59 -9.00
N ASN A 312 7.34 -9.11 -8.11
CA ASN A 312 6.21 -9.98 -8.45
C ASN A 312 4.91 -9.19 -8.66
N GLY A 313 3.95 -9.81 -9.35
CA GLY A 313 2.59 -9.28 -9.43
C GLY A 313 1.91 -9.31 -8.07
N ILE A 314 1.92 -10.49 -7.42
CA ILE A 314 1.46 -10.74 -6.04
C ILE A 314 2.49 -11.59 -5.31
N SER A 315 2.80 -11.26 -4.04
CA SER A 315 3.68 -12.05 -3.17
C SER A 315 2.96 -12.42 -1.87
N ILE A 316 3.03 -13.70 -1.48
CA ILE A 316 2.34 -14.29 -0.33
C ILE A 316 3.34 -15.13 0.46
N GLY A 317 3.26 -15.12 1.79
CA GLY A 317 4.11 -15.95 2.64
C GLY A 317 3.71 -15.79 4.11
N HIS A 318 4.60 -15.95 4.98
CA HIS A 318 4.58 -15.77 6.45
C HIS A 318 3.19 -15.73 7.12
N LYS A 319 2.46 -16.87 7.05
CA LYS A 319 1.11 -17.06 7.64
C LYS A 319 0.01 -16.22 6.95
N ASP A 320 0.21 -15.87 5.68
CA ASP A 320 -0.82 -15.20 4.89
C ASP A 320 -1.80 -16.25 4.37
N THR A 321 -2.92 -16.43 5.06
CA THR A 321 -3.79 -17.60 4.87
C THR A 321 -5.24 -17.21 4.61
N ASP A 322 -5.98 -18.12 3.96
CA ASP A 322 -7.43 -17.99 3.79
C ASP A 322 -7.85 -16.77 2.96
N ASN A 323 -6.97 -16.28 2.06
CA ASN A 323 -7.26 -15.16 1.19
C ASN A 323 -7.83 -15.63 -0.16
N ILE A 324 -8.66 -14.79 -0.76
CA ILE A 324 -9.28 -15.03 -2.07
C ILE A 324 -8.77 -13.98 -3.07
N PHE A 325 -8.24 -14.47 -4.20
CA PHE A 325 -7.78 -13.65 -5.32
C PHE A 325 -8.65 -13.99 -6.54
N GLU A 326 -9.48 -13.06 -6.98
CA GLU A 326 -10.42 -13.31 -8.08
C GLU A 326 -10.41 -12.22 -9.15
N ASN A 327 -10.47 -12.65 -10.41
CA ASN A 327 -10.56 -11.75 -11.57
C ASN A 327 -9.42 -10.71 -11.66
N ASN A 328 -8.25 -10.98 -11.09
CA ASN A 328 -7.11 -10.07 -11.18
C ASN A 328 -6.35 -10.29 -12.49
N HIS A 329 -5.67 -9.25 -12.98
CA HIS A 329 -4.81 -9.30 -14.16
C HIS A 329 -3.37 -8.96 -13.78
N LEU A 330 -2.47 -9.95 -13.86
CA LEU A 330 -1.08 -9.86 -13.44
C LEU A 330 -0.16 -10.05 -14.66
N TYR A 331 0.52 -9.01 -15.12
CA TYR A 331 1.31 -9.11 -16.34
C TYR A 331 2.57 -8.23 -16.35
N GLU A 332 3.54 -8.67 -17.13
CA GLU A 332 4.79 -7.94 -17.38
C GLU A 332 5.55 -7.53 -16.09
N ASN A 333 5.38 -8.26 -14.98
CA ASN A 333 6.16 -8.03 -13.78
C ASN A 333 7.57 -8.63 -13.92
N GLY A 334 8.52 -8.12 -13.11
CA GLY A 334 9.93 -8.49 -13.19
C GLY A 334 10.19 -9.96 -12.89
N PHE A 335 9.46 -10.53 -11.94
CA PHE A 335 9.59 -11.92 -11.48
C PHE A 335 8.28 -12.68 -11.72
N GLN A 336 7.75 -13.34 -10.68
CA GLN A 336 6.58 -14.20 -10.79
C GLN A 336 5.27 -13.42 -11.01
N GLY A 337 4.28 -14.04 -11.64
CA GLY A 337 2.91 -13.52 -11.58
C GLY A 337 2.40 -13.56 -10.14
N VAL A 338 2.46 -14.74 -9.52
CA VAL A 338 2.15 -14.98 -8.10
C VAL A 338 3.30 -15.76 -7.47
N LEU A 339 3.86 -15.24 -6.39
CA LEU A 339 4.89 -15.89 -5.59
C LEU A 339 4.31 -16.33 -4.24
N PHE A 340 4.44 -17.61 -3.91
CA PHE A 340 4.43 -18.08 -2.54
C PHE A 340 5.88 -18.21 -2.07
N ARG A 341 6.27 -17.43 -1.07
CA ARG A 341 7.66 -17.40 -0.55
C ARG A 341 8.05 -18.71 0.09
N ASP A 342 9.36 -19.01 0.05
CA ASP A 342 9.92 -20.22 0.68
C ASP A 342 9.90 -20.06 2.20
N GLU A 343 8.89 -20.65 2.84
CA GLU A 343 8.70 -20.64 4.29
C GLU A 343 8.60 -22.07 4.81
N ASN A 344 8.85 -22.27 6.11
CA ASN A 344 8.59 -23.53 6.79
C ASN A 344 7.08 -23.78 6.96
N GLU A 345 6.67 -24.96 7.41
CA GLU A 345 5.27 -25.36 7.57
C GLU A 345 4.46 -24.37 8.42
N GLU A 346 5.02 -23.88 9.50
CA GLU A 346 4.33 -22.98 10.43
C GLU A 346 4.16 -21.57 9.90
N ASN A 347 4.97 -21.17 8.92
CA ASN A 347 5.03 -19.82 8.39
C ASN A 347 4.56 -19.71 6.94
N SER A 348 4.27 -20.79 6.25
CA SER A 348 3.82 -20.74 4.86
C SER A 348 2.42 -20.15 4.69
N GLY A 349 2.10 -19.68 3.49
CA GLY A 349 0.80 -19.15 3.11
C GLY A 349 -0.15 -20.26 2.67
N HIS A 350 -0.96 -20.78 3.57
CA HIS A 350 -1.88 -21.90 3.30
C HIS A 350 -3.28 -21.45 2.92
N ARG A 351 -4.06 -22.37 2.32
CA ARG A 351 -5.51 -22.24 2.07
C ARG A 351 -5.91 -20.97 1.29
N ASN A 352 -5.04 -20.49 0.43
CA ASN A 352 -5.35 -19.37 -0.44
C ASN A 352 -6.02 -19.87 -1.73
N THR A 353 -6.93 -19.07 -2.28
CA THR A 353 -7.73 -19.41 -3.46
C THR A 353 -7.55 -18.39 -4.58
N PHE A 354 -7.30 -18.87 -5.80
CA PHE A 354 -7.16 -18.08 -7.01
C PHE A 354 -8.18 -18.49 -8.04
N ILE A 355 -9.11 -17.60 -8.40
CA ILE A 355 -10.23 -17.92 -9.30
C ILE A 355 -10.30 -16.89 -10.43
N ASN A 356 -10.43 -17.36 -11.68
CA ASN A 356 -10.67 -16.52 -12.86
C ASN A 356 -9.61 -15.41 -13.10
N ASN A 357 -8.39 -15.52 -12.57
CA ASN A 357 -7.35 -14.52 -12.81
C ASN A 357 -6.74 -14.71 -14.20
N ILE A 358 -6.18 -13.62 -14.73
CA ILE A 358 -5.37 -13.62 -15.94
C ILE A 358 -3.92 -13.34 -15.53
N ILE A 359 -3.01 -14.27 -15.85
CA ILE A 359 -1.61 -14.17 -15.47
C ILE A 359 -0.77 -14.37 -16.72
N GLU A 360 -0.05 -13.34 -17.14
CA GLU A 360 0.63 -13.42 -18.43
C GLU A 360 1.94 -12.66 -18.55
N ASN A 361 2.87 -13.23 -19.30
CA ASN A 361 4.09 -12.54 -19.72
C ASN A 361 4.92 -11.94 -18.57
N ASN A 362 4.99 -12.59 -17.42
CA ASN A 362 5.85 -12.16 -16.32
C ASN A 362 7.31 -12.61 -16.55
N GLY A 363 8.24 -12.24 -15.67
CA GLY A 363 9.65 -12.65 -15.76
C GLY A 363 10.48 -11.73 -16.66
N PHE A 364 10.28 -10.44 -16.60
CA PHE A 364 11.10 -9.49 -17.40
C PHE A 364 12.53 -9.34 -16.89
N LYS A 365 12.80 -9.73 -15.64
CA LYS A 365 14.14 -9.69 -15.04
C LYS A 365 14.82 -11.04 -14.95
N GLN A 366 14.04 -12.11 -14.86
CA GLN A 366 14.55 -13.48 -14.76
C GLN A 366 13.52 -14.50 -15.24
N GLU A 367 13.91 -15.78 -15.29
CA GLU A 367 12.98 -16.88 -15.52
C GLU A 367 11.91 -16.90 -14.42
N ALA A 368 10.63 -17.07 -14.83
CA ALA A 368 9.49 -16.97 -13.96
C ALA A 368 8.41 -18.00 -14.27
N SER A 369 7.49 -18.12 -13.34
CA SER A 369 6.25 -18.88 -13.47
C SER A 369 5.04 -17.94 -13.38
N GLY A 370 3.92 -18.36 -13.92
CA GLY A 370 2.64 -17.71 -13.64
C GLY A 370 2.34 -17.78 -12.14
N PHE A 371 2.42 -18.99 -11.56
CA PHE A 371 2.43 -19.25 -10.12
C PHE A 371 3.72 -19.95 -9.72
N TYR A 372 4.42 -19.44 -8.73
CA TYR A 372 5.50 -20.13 -8.04
C TYR A 372 5.05 -20.47 -6.62
N ILE A 373 4.91 -21.77 -6.31
CA ILE A 373 4.45 -22.23 -5.00
C ILE A 373 5.62 -22.82 -4.26
N GLY A 374 6.28 -21.99 -3.44
CA GLY A 374 7.48 -22.34 -2.68
C GLY A 374 7.19 -22.84 -1.27
N GLY A 375 8.24 -23.23 -0.57
CA GLY A 375 8.23 -23.65 0.83
C GLY A 375 7.32 -24.84 1.13
N ASN A 376 6.84 -24.91 2.36
CA ASN A 376 5.91 -25.95 2.81
C ASN A 376 4.44 -25.57 2.61
N THR A 377 4.16 -24.78 1.56
CA THR A 377 2.82 -24.29 1.24
C THR A 377 1.84 -25.41 0.88
N HIS A 378 0.63 -25.39 1.45
CA HIS A 378 -0.38 -26.42 1.17
C HIS A 378 -1.81 -25.90 1.11
N ASP A 379 -2.72 -26.76 0.61
CA ASP A 379 -4.15 -26.49 0.45
C ASP A 379 -4.44 -25.26 -0.40
N ILE A 380 -3.73 -25.10 -1.54
CA ILE A 380 -3.93 -24.00 -2.48
C ILE A 380 -4.89 -24.42 -3.60
N THR A 381 -5.86 -23.55 -3.88
CA THR A 381 -6.82 -23.73 -4.99
C THR A 381 -6.54 -22.73 -6.11
N ILE A 382 -6.29 -23.25 -7.33
CA ILE A 382 -6.02 -22.47 -8.55
C ILE A 382 -7.03 -22.92 -9.62
N THR A 383 -8.13 -22.18 -9.78
CA THR A 383 -9.27 -22.66 -10.58
C THR A 383 -9.70 -21.64 -11.62
N ASN A 384 -9.94 -22.13 -12.85
CA ASN A 384 -10.46 -21.35 -13.98
C ASN A 384 -9.59 -20.12 -14.38
N ASN A 385 -8.31 -20.08 -14.02
CA ASN A 385 -7.42 -19.00 -14.41
C ASN A 385 -6.99 -19.13 -15.87
N THR A 386 -6.64 -18.02 -16.48
CA THR A 386 -5.95 -17.99 -17.79
C THR A 386 -4.49 -17.65 -17.55
N ILE A 387 -3.60 -18.60 -17.87
CA ILE A 387 -2.15 -18.45 -17.66
C ILE A 387 -1.48 -18.59 -19.01
N ARG A 388 -0.84 -17.53 -19.50
CA ARG A 388 -0.27 -17.55 -20.85
C ARG A 388 1.07 -16.85 -20.95
N SER A 389 1.90 -17.33 -21.87
CA SER A 389 3.12 -16.65 -22.33
C SER A 389 3.03 -16.44 -23.83
N THR A 390 3.22 -15.21 -24.29
CA THR A 390 3.22 -14.87 -25.72
C THR A 390 4.62 -14.64 -26.28
N GLY A 391 5.66 -14.97 -25.48
CA GLY A 391 7.06 -14.70 -25.79
C GLY A 391 7.55 -13.32 -25.36
N LYS A 392 6.69 -12.54 -24.71
CA LYS A 392 7.10 -11.35 -23.96
C LYS A 392 7.47 -11.77 -22.54
N GLY A 393 8.60 -11.31 -22.01
CA GLY A 393 9.13 -11.79 -20.74
C GLY A 393 9.61 -13.24 -20.78
N ASN A 394 9.93 -13.81 -19.63
CA ASN A 394 10.50 -15.16 -19.51
C ASN A 394 9.63 -16.05 -18.58
N GLN A 395 8.31 -16.01 -18.76
CA GLN A 395 7.37 -16.89 -18.05
C GLN A 395 7.40 -18.29 -18.70
N THR A 396 8.27 -19.16 -18.21
CA THR A 396 8.54 -20.50 -18.80
C THR A 396 7.57 -21.57 -18.35
N SER A 397 6.93 -21.41 -17.20
CA SER A 397 5.90 -22.34 -16.69
C SER A 397 4.63 -21.62 -16.25
N ALA A 398 3.52 -22.31 -16.33
CA ALA A 398 2.26 -21.81 -15.82
C ALA A 398 2.20 -21.89 -14.31
N ILE A 399 2.53 -23.07 -13.75
CA ILE A 399 2.54 -23.33 -12.32
C ILE A 399 3.81 -24.11 -11.98
N PHE A 400 4.62 -23.61 -11.06
CA PHE A 400 5.75 -24.32 -10.46
C PHE A 400 5.37 -24.71 -9.02
N ILE A 401 5.56 -25.99 -8.68
CA ILE A 401 5.24 -26.52 -7.36
C ILE A 401 6.55 -27.03 -6.72
N GLY A 402 6.96 -26.38 -5.64
CA GLY A 402 8.14 -26.73 -4.86
C GLY A 402 8.01 -28.11 -4.20
N LYS A 403 9.14 -28.74 -3.95
CA LYS A 403 9.23 -30.15 -3.46
C LYS A 403 8.53 -30.40 -2.12
N ASN A 404 8.40 -29.39 -1.30
CA ASN A 404 7.75 -29.48 0.01
C ASN A 404 6.29 -29.01 0.00
N SER A 405 5.84 -28.44 -1.11
CA SER A 405 4.44 -28.01 -1.26
C SER A 405 3.51 -29.19 -1.49
N SER A 406 2.27 -29.12 -0.99
CA SER A 406 1.36 -30.24 -1.05
C SER A 406 -0.12 -29.81 -1.19
N LYS A 407 -1.00 -30.71 -1.58
CA LYS A 407 -2.45 -30.48 -1.71
C LYS A 407 -2.77 -29.25 -2.58
N ILE A 408 -2.10 -29.13 -3.71
CA ILE A 408 -2.33 -28.06 -4.67
C ILE A 408 -3.39 -28.54 -5.67
N THR A 409 -4.54 -27.85 -5.70
CA THR A 409 -5.62 -28.14 -6.64
C THR A 409 -5.58 -27.15 -7.80
N ALA A 410 -5.23 -27.62 -8.99
CA ALA A 410 -5.18 -26.80 -10.20
C ALA A 410 -6.17 -27.36 -11.23
N THR A 411 -7.36 -26.76 -11.37
CA THR A 411 -8.45 -27.29 -12.21
C THR A 411 -9.07 -26.22 -13.09
N GLY A 412 -9.49 -26.58 -14.30
CA GLY A 412 -10.19 -25.67 -15.24
C GLY A 412 -9.35 -24.52 -15.78
N ASN A 413 -8.04 -24.51 -15.51
CA ASN A 413 -7.14 -23.44 -15.98
C ASN A 413 -6.88 -23.55 -17.48
N LYS A 414 -6.85 -22.42 -18.17
CA LYS A 414 -6.48 -22.31 -19.59
C LYS A 414 -5.00 -21.92 -19.67
N ILE A 415 -4.16 -22.86 -20.09
CA ILE A 415 -2.70 -22.67 -20.15
C ILE A 415 -2.27 -22.60 -21.64
N SER A 416 -1.39 -21.65 -21.99
CA SER A 416 -0.82 -21.55 -23.32
C SER A 416 0.54 -20.85 -23.34
N GLY A 417 1.43 -21.30 -24.23
CA GLY A 417 2.73 -20.68 -24.51
C GLY A 417 3.81 -20.88 -23.44
N SER A 418 3.52 -21.64 -22.38
CA SER A 418 4.48 -22.03 -21.34
C SER A 418 4.30 -23.52 -21.02
N LYS A 419 5.26 -24.13 -20.32
CA LYS A 419 5.07 -25.46 -19.74
C LYS A 419 3.90 -25.41 -18.75
N GLU A 420 3.07 -26.47 -18.71
CA GLU A 420 1.84 -26.43 -17.91
C GLU A 420 2.16 -26.39 -16.39
N ILE A 421 2.50 -27.51 -15.83
CA ILE A 421 2.81 -27.64 -14.39
C ILE A 421 4.19 -28.29 -14.27
N ILE A 422 5.07 -27.69 -13.49
CA ILE A 422 6.37 -28.20 -13.14
C ILE A 422 6.38 -28.55 -11.67
N TYR A 423 6.78 -29.79 -11.36
CA TYR A 423 7.05 -30.20 -10.00
C TYR A 423 8.56 -30.19 -9.79
N GLU A 424 9.02 -29.54 -8.74
CA GLU A 424 10.41 -29.62 -8.32
C GLU A 424 10.75 -31.08 -7.94
N LYS A 425 11.87 -31.60 -8.46
CA LYS A 425 12.29 -32.96 -8.13
C LYS A 425 12.71 -33.04 -6.65
N LYS A 426 12.25 -34.10 -5.99
CA LYS A 426 12.63 -34.41 -4.61
C LYS A 426 14.12 -34.76 -4.50
#